data_da38894575ec0934c8b07d3ef9e5453a
#
_entry.id   da38894575ec0934c8b07d3ef9e5453a
#
_cell.length_a   1.000
_cell.length_b   1.000
_cell.length_c   1.000
_cell.angle_alpha   90.00
_cell.angle_beta   90.00
_cell.angle_gamma   90.00
#
_symmetry.space_group_name_H-M   'P 1'
#
loop_
_entity.id
_entity.type
_entity.pdbx_description
1 polymer ?
#
loop_
_entity_poly.entity_id
_entity_poly.type
_entity_poly.pdbx_seq_one_letter_code
_entity_poly.pdbx_strand_id
1 'polypeptide(L)'
;MEMAKKVLIVDDSSSVRTVARLALREKGYDVVEAANGQEALTKLDGERCHLVISDVNMPVMDGITLLKEIKRHPNYKFTPVIMLTTEAGEDKKQEGRAAGAKAWITKPFQPQILVDAVSKLIVA
;
A
#
# COMPACT_ATOMS: atom_id res chain seq x y z
N MET A 1 11.97 21.49 10.81
CA MET A 1 12.19 20.05 10.82
C MET A 1 11.14 19.36 9.99
N GLU A 2 11.54 18.56 9.04
CA GLU A 2 10.60 17.82 8.21
C GLU A 2 10.06 16.61 8.95
N MET A 3 8.76 16.40 8.87
CA MET A 3 8.16 15.17 9.37
C MET A 3 8.35 14.05 8.36
N ALA A 4 8.61 12.87 8.86
CA ALA A 4 8.74 11.69 8.00
C ALA A 4 7.43 11.44 7.28
N LYS A 5 7.52 11.00 6.02
CA LYS A 5 6.33 10.62 5.25
C LYS A 5 5.87 9.25 5.69
N LYS A 6 4.55 9.11 5.84
CA LYS A 6 3.95 7.90 6.39
C LYS A 6 3.48 6.99 5.26
N VAL A 7 3.88 5.72 5.36
CA VAL A 7 3.46 4.66 4.44
C VAL A 7 2.68 3.61 5.22
N LEU A 8 1.50 3.26 4.75
CA LEU A 8 0.69 2.18 5.33
C LEU A 8 0.92 0.91 4.52
N ILE A 9 1.32 -0.17 5.19
CA ILE A 9 1.55 -1.46 4.55
C ILE A 9 0.45 -2.42 5.00
N VAL A 10 -0.30 -2.96 4.04
CA VAL A 10 -1.43 -3.85 4.28
C VAL A 10 -1.14 -5.21 3.63
N ASP A 11 -0.97 -6.25 4.43
CA ASP A 11 -0.69 -7.59 3.95
C ASP A 11 -0.98 -8.55 5.09
N ASP A 12 -1.59 -9.70 4.80
CA ASP A 12 -1.87 -10.69 5.82
C ASP A 12 -0.63 -11.49 6.25
N SER A 13 0.47 -11.36 5.51
CA SER A 13 1.74 -12.00 5.85
C SER A 13 2.59 -11.07 6.71
N SER A 14 2.86 -11.46 7.94
CA SER A 14 3.73 -10.66 8.81
C SER A 14 5.16 -10.60 8.29
N SER A 15 5.61 -11.65 7.58
CA SER A 15 6.94 -11.67 6.98
C SER A 15 7.08 -10.60 5.89
N VAL A 16 6.06 -10.48 5.03
CA VAL A 16 6.07 -9.46 3.98
C VAL A 16 6.05 -8.06 4.60
N ARG A 17 5.21 -7.85 5.61
CA ARG A 17 5.17 -6.55 6.29
C ARG A 17 6.51 -6.19 6.91
N THR A 18 7.18 -7.17 7.52
CA THR A 18 8.49 -6.94 8.15
C THR A 18 9.54 -6.54 7.11
N VAL A 19 9.61 -7.25 5.99
CA VAL A 19 10.58 -6.93 4.93
C VAL A 19 10.34 -5.51 4.40
N ALA A 20 9.09 -5.20 4.11
CA ALA A 20 8.73 -3.87 3.58
C ALA A 20 9.01 -2.78 4.61
N ARG A 21 8.65 -3.01 5.86
CA ARG A 21 8.88 -2.04 6.93
C ARG A 21 10.36 -1.72 7.09
N LEU A 22 11.20 -2.74 7.17
CA LEU A 22 12.63 -2.54 7.36
C LEU A 22 13.24 -1.76 6.21
N ALA A 23 12.88 -2.11 4.97
CA ALA A 23 13.41 -1.43 3.81
C ALA A 23 12.99 0.05 3.76
N LEU A 24 11.74 0.33 4.08
CA LEU A 24 11.22 1.70 4.02
C LEU A 24 11.73 2.56 5.18
N ARG A 25 11.82 1.99 6.37
CA ARG A 25 12.36 2.72 7.51
C ARG A 25 13.82 3.11 7.32
N GLU A 26 14.58 2.24 6.67
CA GLU A 26 15.98 2.53 6.34
C GLU A 26 16.09 3.79 5.48
N LYS A 27 15.08 4.08 4.67
CA LYS A 27 15.05 5.26 3.82
C LYS A 27 14.37 6.46 4.48
N GLY A 28 14.03 6.35 5.75
CA GLY A 28 13.48 7.48 6.52
C GLY A 28 11.96 7.61 6.51
N TYR A 29 11.24 6.62 5.95
CA TYR A 29 9.78 6.65 5.98
C TYR A 29 9.25 6.16 7.32
N ASP A 30 8.13 6.73 7.72
CA ASP A 30 7.38 6.26 8.88
C ASP A 30 6.42 5.17 8.38
N VAL A 31 6.35 4.03 9.07
CA VAL A 31 5.60 2.89 8.57
C VAL A 31 4.55 2.44 9.58
N VAL A 32 3.33 2.27 9.09
CA VAL A 32 2.21 1.71 9.85
C VAL A 32 1.79 0.41 9.15
N GLU A 33 1.40 -0.60 9.90
CA GLU A 33 1.04 -1.90 9.36
C GLU A 33 -0.41 -2.26 9.64
N ALA A 34 -1.01 -3.02 8.71
CA ALA A 34 -2.33 -3.61 8.88
C ALA A 34 -2.34 -5.01 8.27
N ALA A 35 -3.07 -5.93 8.86
CA ALA A 35 -3.11 -7.32 8.42
C ALA A 35 -4.20 -7.59 7.39
N ASN A 36 -5.14 -6.68 7.21
CA ASN A 36 -6.21 -6.80 6.21
C ASN A 36 -6.79 -5.42 5.91
N GLY A 37 -7.71 -5.38 4.95
CA GLY A 37 -8.29 -4.11 4.52
C GLY A 37 -9.14 -3.42 5.58
N GLN A 38 -9.85 -4.20 6.41
CA GLN A 38 -10.67 -3.62 7.45
C GLN A 38 -9.80 -2.93 8.50
N GLU A 39 -8.72 -3.58 8.91
CA GLU A 39 -7.76 -2.99 9.84
C GLU A 39 -7.10 -1.75 9.24
N ALA A 40 -6.80 -1.81 7.92
CA ALA A 40 -6.22 -0.67 7.23
C ALA A 40 -7.12 0.56 7.31
N LEU A 41 -8.43 0.38 7.15
CA LEU A 41 -9.36 1.49 7.26
C LEU A 41 -9.37 2.12 8.65
N THR A 42 -9.16 1.33 9.69
CA THR A 42 -9.05 1.88 11.04
C THR A 42 -7.79 2.70 11.22
N LYS A 43 -6.74 2.41 10.45
CA LYS A 43 -5.49 3.18 10.50
C LYS A 43 -5.60 4.49 9.71
N LEU A 44 -6.56 4.58 8.80
CA LEU A 44 -6.85 5.79 8.04
C LEU A 44 -7.92 6.58 8.81
N ASP A 45 -7.51 7.17 9.91
CA ASP A 45 -8.41 7.78 10.89
C ASP A 45 -8.38 9.31 10.88
N GLY A 46 -8.05 9.89 9.75
CA GLY A 46 -7.93 11.33 9.62
C GLY A 46 -6.51 11.84 9.65
N GLU A 47 -5.56 11.02 10.10
CA GLU A 47 -4.16 11.38 10.06
C GLU A 47 -3.64 11.28 8.63
N ARG A 48 -2.62 12.07 8.33
CA ARG A 48 -2.05 12.08 7.00
C ARG A 48 -1.38 10.74 6.69
N CYS A 49 -1.70 10.17 5.54
CA CYS A 49 -1.03 9.01 4.99
C CYS A 49 -0.57 9.35 3.58
N HIS A 50 0.71 9.19 3.30
CA HIS A 50 1.31 9.64 2.04
C HIS A 50 1.24 8.59 0.95
N LEU A 51 1.16 7.31 1.32
CA LEU A 51 1.11 6.22 0.36
C LEU A 51 0.62 4.94 1.05
N VAL A 52 -0.12 4.11 0.32
CA VAL A 52 -0.58 2.80 0.79
C VAL A 52 -0.01 1.72 -0.10
N ILE A 53 0.54 0.67 0.52
CA ILE A 53 0.98 -0.54 -0.17
C ILE A 53 0.05 -1.65 0.32
N SER A 54 -0.66 -2.32 -0.60
CA SER A 54 -1.64 -3.34 -0.21
C SER A 54 -1.51 -4.61 -1.02
N ASP A 55 -1.55 -5.75 -0.34
CA ASP A 55 -1.75 -7.05 -0.97
C ASP A 55 -3.14 -7.09 -1.62
N VAL A 56 -3.28 -7.87 -2.67
CA VAL A 56 -4.58 -8.06 -3.33
C VAL A 56 -5.42 -9.09 -2.59
N ASN A 57 -4.83 -10.24 -2.25
CA ASN A 57 -5.57 -11.35 -1.63
C ASN A 57 -5.41 -11.37 -0.12
N MET A 58 -6.44 -10.92 0.58
CA MET A 58 -6.45 -10.89 2.05
C MET A 58 -7.80 -11.34 2.57
N PRO A 59 -7.83 -11.91 3.79
CA PRO A 59 -9.11 -12.23 4.42
C PRO A 59 -9.85 -10.95 4.84
N VAL A 60 -11.13 -11.06 5.11
CA VAL A 60 -12.00 -10.00 5.61
C VAL A 60 -12.30 -8.95 4.54
N MET A 61 -11.28 -8.27 4.03
CA MET A 61 -11.42 -7.30 2.94
C MET A 61 -10.18 -7.38 2.04
N ASP A 62 -10.37 -7.69 0.76
CA ASP A 62 -9.26 -7.78 -0.18
C ASP A 62 -8.74 -6.39 -0.58
N GLY A 63 -7.58 -6.40 -1.25
CA GLY A 63 -6.89 -5.16 -1.59
C GLY A 63 -7.62 -4.32 -2.64
N ILE A 64 -8.34 -4.93 -3.58
CA ILE A 64 -9.10 -4.17 -4.58
C ILE A 64 -10.26 -3.44 -3.91
N THR A 65 -10.96 -4.12 -2.99
CA THR A 65 -12.03 -3.48 -2.23
C THR A 65 -11.48 -2.35 -1.37
N LEU A 66 -10.35 -2.57 -0.71
CA LEU A 66 -9.70 -1.52 0.07
C LEU A 66 -9.33 -0.32 -0.80
N LEU A 67 -8.77 -0.57 -1.99
CA LEU A 67 -8.42 0.50 -2.93
C LEU A 67 -9.65 1.34 -3.28
N LYS A 68 -10.78 0.69 -3.57
CA LYS A 68 -12.02 1.38 -3.89
C LYS A 68 -12.51 2.23 -2.71
N GLU A 69 -12.39 1.70 -1.49
CA GLU A 69 -12.78 2.45 -0.29
C GLU A 69 -11.88 3.68 -0.07
N ILE A 70 -10.58 3.52 -0.28
CA ILE A 70 -9.64 4.64 -0.17
C ILE A 70 -9.99 5.73 -1.17
N LYS A 71 -10.29 5.35 -2.41
CA LYS A 71 -10.61 6.32 -3.47
C LYS A 71 -11.94 7.04 -3.26
N ARG A 72 -12.83 6.48 -2.44
CA ARG A 72 -14.08 7.13 -2.06
C ARG A 72 -13.93 8.04 -0.84
N HIS A 73 -12.86 7.89 -0.09
CA HIS A 73 -12.67 8.63 1.15
C HIS A 73 -12.20 10.06 0.85
N PRO A 74 -12.90 11.09 1.34
CA PRO A 74 -12.54 12.48 1.01
C PRO A 74 -11.11 12.86 1.37
N ASN A 75 -10.57 12.28 2.44
CA ASN A 75 -9.22 12.63 2.92
C ASN A 75 -8.12 11.83 2.23
N TYR A 76 -8.45 10.70 1.56
CA TYR A 76 -7.43 9.79 1.03
C TYR A 76 -7.59 9.46 -0.45
N LYS A 77 -8.58 10.05 -1.12
CA LYS A 77 -8.85 9.74 -2.53
C LYS A 77 -7.68 10.02 -3.46
N PHE A 78 -6.77 10.92 -3.09
CA PHE A 78 -5.58 11.22 -3.88
C PHE A 78 -4.31 10.54 -3.37
N THR A 79 -4.41 9.75 -2.31
CA THR A 79 -3.26 9.01 -1.78
C THR A 79 -2.90 7.90 -2.76
N PRO A 80 -1.64 7.85 -3.24
CA PRO A 80 -1.25 6.78 -4.17
C PRO A 80 -1.27 5.41 -3.50
N VAL A 81 -1.70 4.40 -4.26
CA VAL A 81 -1.77 3.02 -3.79
C VAL A 81 -0.95 2.13 -4.70
N ILE A 82 -0.07 1.34 -4.12
CA ILE A 82 0.71 0.29 -4.80
C ILE A 82 0.10 -1.05 -4.42
N MET A 83 -0.18 -1.88 -5.43
CA MET A 83 -0.70 -3.22 -5.18
C MET A 83 0.42 -4.24 -5.22
N LEU A 84 0.44 -5.16 -4.24
CA LEU A 84 1.34 -6.31 -4.20
C LEU A 84 0.54 -7.57 -4.44
N THR A 85 1.03 -8.48 -5.28
CA THR A 85 0.28 -9.70 -5.56
C THR A 85 1.17 -10.84 -6.01
N THR A 86 0.80 -12.07 -5.65
CA THR A 86 1.36 -13.27 -6.25
C THR A 86 0.70 -13.60 -7.60
N GLU A 87 -0.42 -12.92 -7.89
CA GLU A 87 -1.15 -13.17 -9.13
C GLU A 87 -0.63 -12.30 -10.26
N ALA A 88 -0.29 -12.94 -11.38
CA ALA A 88 0.14 -12.24 -12.58
C ALA A 88 -1.01 -12.03 -13.57
N GLY A 89 -2.26 -12.29 -13.16
CA GLY A 89 -3.42 -12.22 -14.05
C GLY A 89 -3.73 -10.80 -14.50
N GLU A 90 -3.91 -10.63 -15.80
CA GLU A 90 -4.22 -9.32 -16.37
C GLU A 90 -5.56 -8.78 -15.88
N ASP A 91 -6.53 -9.64 -15.60
CA ASP A 91 -7.84 -9.21 -15.13
C ASP A 91 -7.75 -8.45 -13.81
N LYS A 92 -6.96 -8.96 -12.86
CA LYS A 92 -6.77 -8.30 -11.57
C LYS A 92 -6.00 -7.00 -11.72
N LYS A 93 -4.99 -6.97 -12.59
CA LYS A 93 -4.23 -5.76 -12.86
C LYS A 93 -5.12 -4.67 -13.47
N GLN A 94 -5.96 -5.05 -14.43
CA GLN A 94 -6.87 -4.09 -15.05
C GLN A 94 -7.88 -3.57 -14.06
N GLU A 95 -8.42 -4.44 -13.20
CA GLU A 95 -9.35 -4.03 -12.17
C GLU A 95 -8.69 -3.04 -11.20
N GLY A 96 -7.45 -3.34 -10.78
CA GLY A 96 -6.71 -2.44 -9.90
C GLY A 96 -6.41 -1.10 -10.55
N ARG A 97 -5.99 -1.10 -11.79
CA ARG A 97 -5.73 0.14 -12.53
C ARG A 97 -7.00 0.97 -12.70
N ALA A 98 -8.10 0.33 -13.06
CA ALA A 98 -9.37 1.00 -13.23
C ALA A 98 -9.85 1.60 -11.89
N ALA A 99 -9.54 0.95 -10.78
CA ALA A 99 -9.88 1.44 -9.45
C ALA A 99 -8.92 2.52 -8.94
N GLY A 100 -7.80 2.77 -9.66
CA GLY A 100 -6.89 3.87 -9.35
C GLY A 100 -5.54 3.50 -8.77
N ALA A 101 -5.13 2.22 -8.83
CA ALA A 101 -3.79 1.82 -8.38
C ALA A 101 -2.73 2.47 -9.26
N LYS A 102 -1.67 2.99 -8.65
CA LYS A 102 -0.60 3.69 -9.37
C LYS A 102 0.53 2.76 -9.79
N ALA A 103 0.71 1.65 -9.10
CA ALA A 103 1.74 0.67 -9.43
C ALA A 103 1.29 -0.71 -9.01
N TRP A 104 1.92 -1.72 -9.61
CA TRP A 104 1.60 -3.11 -9.37
C TRP A 104 2.91 -3.88 -9.28
N ILE A 105 3.17 -4.51 -8.15
CA ILE A 105 4.42 -5.23 -7.90
C ILE A 105 4.10 -6.69 -7.62
N THR A 106 4.77 -7.60 -8.32
CA THR A 106 4.58 -9.04 -8.16
C THR A 106 5.45 -9.57 -7.02
N LYS A 107 4.88 -10.41 -6.18
CA LYS A 107 5.63 -11.12 -5.14
C LYS A 107 6.21 -12.43 -5.69
N PRO A 108 7.37 -12.85 -5.22
CA PRO A 108 8.23 -12.16 -4.26
C PRO A 108 8.90 -10.96 -4.92
N PHE A 109 9.14 -9.91 -4.16
CA PHE A 109 9.76 -8.70 -4.68
C PHE A 109 11.09 -8.46 -4.00
N GLN A 110 11.97 -7.74 -4.70
CA GLN A 110 13.20 -7.25 -4.09
C GLN A 110 12.88 -5.97 -3.34
N PRO A 111 13.36 -5.82 -2.09
CA PRO A 111 13.06 -4.62 -1.31
C PRO A 111 13.38 -3.31 -2.03
N GLN A 112 14.45 -3.29 -2.83
CA GLN A 112 14.83 -2.08 -3.56
C GLN A 112 13.77 -1.69 -4.60
N ILE A 113 13.12 -2.67 -5.23
CA ILE A 113 12.05 -2.39 -6.19
C ILE A 113 10.90 -1.67 -5.50
N LEU A 114 10.54 -2.12 -4.30
CA LEU A 114 9.48 -1.48 -3.52
C LEU A 114 9.88 -0.06 -3.13
N VAL A 115 11.08 0.12 -2.62
CA VAL A 115 11.58 1.45 -2.23
C VAL A 115 11.58 2.40 -3.42
N ASP A 116 12.03 1.94 -4.59
CA ASP A 116 12.04 2.77 -5.79
C ASP A 116 10.64 3.20 -6.20
N ALA A 117 9.68 2.29 -6.15
CA ALA A 117 8.29 2.61 -6.49
C ALA A 117 7.71 3.62 -5.51
N VAL A 118 7.97 3.46 -4.22
CA VAL A 118 7.50 4.39 -3.20
C VAL A 118 8.09 5.78 -3.45
N SER A 119 9.40 5.86 -3.67
CA SER A 119 10.06 7.17 -3.83
C SER A 119 9.58 7.91 -5.08
N LYS A 120 9.17 7.18 -6.12
CA LYS A 120 8.64 7.81 -7.34
C LYS A 120 7.22 8.33 -7.16
N LEU A 121 6.42 7.69 -6.32
CA LEU A 121 5.00 7.99 -6.19
C LEU A 121 4.68 8.90 -5.02
N ILE A 122 5.51 8.88 -4.00
CA ILE A 122 5.24 9.67 -2.82
C ILE A 122 5.53 11.15 -3.12
N VAL A 123 4.57 12.00 -2.81
CA VAL A 123 4.73 13.44 -3.08
C VAL A 123 4.85 14.20 -1.77
N ALA A 124 5.44 15.38 -1.89
CA ALA A 124 5.68 16.23 -0.73
C ALA A 124 4.37 16.73 -0.10
#